data_4764a63451df6fa8043a2fa83ab3e90a
#
_entry.id   4764a63451df6fa8043a2fa83ab3e90a
#
_cell.length_a   1.000
_cell.length_b   1.000
_cell.length_c   1.000
_cell.angle_alpha   90.00
_cell.angle_beta   90.00
_cell.angle_gamma   90.00
#
_symmetry.space_group_name_H-M   'P 1'
#
loop_
_entity.id
_entity.type
_entity.pdbx_description
1 polymer ?
#
loop_
_entity_poly.entity_id
_entity_poly.type
_entity_poly.pdbx_seq_one_letter_code
_entity_poly.pdbx_strand_id
1 'polypeptide(L)'
;LDKNTQDSLLSAIQNEEMCVSLADNFENQNSWLEDDEQNNKSFKLFKIAFTNKMKNVITPGFFRFQKECDTKLTNTQVTQYANNIESVFSLKNDKIHSELIIRYNGFAKFKIELNHSGLDSAENTKLELPLSKLTEKELNKLLRQLKEEYRQTAYTKGN
;
A
#
# COMPACT_ATOMS: atom_id res chain seq x y z
N LEU A 1 13.81 -7.95 -24.21
CA LEU A 1 12.50 -7.59 -24.75
C LEU A 1 12.68 -6.75 -26.02
N ASP A 2 11.99 -7.11 -27.07
CA ASP A 2 11.98 -6.31 -28.28
C ASP A 2 11.18 -5.01 -28.06
N LYS A 3 11.29 -4.08 -29.00
CA LYS A 3 10.66 -2.79 -28.91
C LYS A 3 9.13 -2.90 -28.85
N ASN A 4 8.56 -3.82 -29.61
CA ASN A 4 7.10 -4.03 -29.65
C ASN A 4 6.58 -4.53 -28.30
N THR A 5 7.30 -5.41 -27.67
CA THR A 5 6.97 -5.92 -26.33
C THR A 5 7.06 -4.80 -25.29
N GLN A 6 8.10 -3.97 -25.38
CA GLN A 6 8.26 -2.82 -24.49
C GLN A 6 7.12 -1.81 -24.67
N ASP A 7 6.74 -1.51 -25.89
CA ASP A 7 5.63 -0.59 -26.17
C ASP A 7 4.31 -1.15 -25.66
N SER A 8 4.10 -2.45 -25.80
CA SER A 8 2.91 -3.12 -25.28
C SER A 8 2.88 -3.06 -23.75
N LEU A 9 4.01 -3.25 -23.10
CA LEU A 9 4.12 -3.15 -21.65
C LEU A 9 3.87 -1.73 -21.17
N LEU A 10 4.41 -0.73 -21.86
CA LEU A 10 4.17 0.66 -21.52
C LEU A 10 2.69 1.04 -21.70
N SER A 11 2.04 0.54 -22.74
CA SER A 11 0.60 0.73 -22.93
C SER A 11 -0.20 0.04 -21.85
N ALA A 12 0.24 -1.15 -21.43
CA ALA A 12 -0.41 -1.90 -20.36
C ALA A 12 -0.30 -1.18 -19.01
N ILE A 13 0.80 -0.47 -18.76
CA ILE A 13 0.97 0.32 -17.53
C ILE A 13 -0.06 1.44 -17.45
N GLN A 14 -0.49 1.97 -18.59
CA GLN A 14 -1.56 2.97 -18.64
C GLN A 14 -2.94 2.34 -18.40
N ASN A 15 -3.06 1.03 -18.60
CA ASN A 15 -4.27 0.26 -18.31
C ASN A 15 -3.97 -0.66 -17.12
N GLU A 16 -4.57 -0.34 -15.99
CA GLU A 16 -4.29 -1.01 -14.72
C GLU A 16 -4.57 -2.52 -14.75
N GLU A 17 -5.67 -2.93 -15.39
CA GLU A 17 -6.05 -4.34 -15.51
C GLU A 17 -5.02 -5.13 -16.31
N MET A 18 -4.56 -4.56 -17.42
CA MET A 18 -3.53 -5.19 -18.23
C MET A 18 -2.20 -5.26 -17.51
N CYS A 19 -1.86 -4.22 -16.76
CA CYS A 19 -0.63 -4.20 -15.97
C CYS A 19 -0.63 -5.34 -14.94
N VAL A 20 -1.74 -5.54 -14.25
CA VAL A 20 -1.90 -6.61 -13.28
C VAL A 20 -1.80 -7.98 -13.95
N SER A 21 -2.48 -8.15 -15.07
CA SER A 21 -2.45 -9.41 -15.83
C SER A 21 -1.02 -9.74 -16.26
N LEU A 22 -0.27 -8.76 -16.74
CA LEU A 22 1.14 -8.92 -17.10
C LEU A 22 2.00 -9.25 -15.88
N ALA A 23 1.75 -8.58 -14.77
CA ALA A 23 2.48 -8.82 -13.53
C ALA A 23 2.27 -10.25 -13.04
N ASP A 24 1.01 -10.71 -13.01
CA ASP A 24 0.69 -12.08 -12.63
C ASP A 24 1.36 -13.10 -13.58
N ASN A 25 1.37 -12.80 -14.86
CA ASN A 25 1.99 -13.65 -15.86
C ASN A 25 3.50 -13.72 -15.66
N PHE A 26 4.15 -12.59 -15.41
CA PHE A 26 5.57 -12.55 -15.10
C PHE A 26 5.90 -13.32 -13.84
N GLU A 27 5.11 -13.17 -12.78
CA GLU A 27 5.31 -13.89 -11.53
C GLU A 27 5.22 -15.41 -11.72
N ASN A 28 4.23 -15.87 -12.50
CA ASN A 28 4.04 -17.29 -12.76
C ASN A 28 5.12 -17.89 -13.65
N GLN A 29 5.64 -17.12 -14.60
CA GLN A 29 6.65 -17.61 -15.54
C GLN A 29 8.07 -17.46 -15.04
N ASN A 30 8.31 -16.57 -14.07
CA ASN A 30 9.64 -16.08 -13.76
C ASN A 30 10.06 -16.24 -12.30
N SER A 31 9.42 -17.14 -11.57
CA SER A 31 9.87 -17.48 -10.23
C SER A 31 11.27 -18.11 -10.22
N TRP A 32 11.76 -18.45 -11.40
CA TRP A 32 13.06 -19.08 -11.61
C TRP A 32 13.98 -18.29 -12.55
N LEU A 33 13.74 -16.98 -12.68
CA LEU A 33 14.57 -16.17 -13.58
C LEU A 33 16.02 -16.20 -13.16
N GLU A 34 16.81 -16.85 -14.00
CA GLU A 34 18.25 -16.89 -13.85
C GLU A 34 18.93 -15.67 -14.48
N ASP A 35 18.16 -14.86 -15.20
CA ASP A 35 18.65 -13.68 -15.92
C ASP A 35 18.40 -12.43 -15.10
N ASP A 36 19.45 -11.86 -14.53
CA ASP A 36 19.42 -10.63 -13.74
C ASP A 36 18.86 -9.44 -14.53
N GLU A 37 19.15 -9.38 -15.85
CA GLU A 37 18.66 -8.30 -16.69
C GLU A 37 17.15 -8.35 -16.83
N GLN A 38 16.58 -9.53 -17.00
CA GLN A 38 15.13 -9.70 -17.13
C GLN A 38 14.43 -9.44 -15.80
N ASN A 39 15.04 -9.85 -14.69
CA ASN A 39 14.56 -9.51 -13.35
C ASN A 39 14.54 -8.00 -13.12
N ASN A 40 15.57 -7.30 -13.56
CA ASN A 40 15.66 -5.85 -13.44
C ASN A 40 14.57 -5.14 -14.25
N LYS A 41 14.26 -5.64 -15.45
CA LYS A 41 13.18 -5.07 -16.28
C LYS A 41 11.83 -5.30 -15.65
N SER A 42 11.57 -6.50 -15.15
CA SER A 42 10.34 -6.83 -14.44
C SER A 42 10.19 -5.96 -13.20
N PHE A 43 11.23 -5.82 -12.40
CA PHE A 43 11.25 -4.97 -11.22
C PHE A 43 10.87 -3.53 -11.57
N LYS A 44 11.47 -2.98 -12.64
CA LYS A 44 11.18 -1.61 -13.09
C LYS A 44 9.72 -1.45 -13.50
N LEU A 45 9.15 -2.43 -14.20
CA LEU A 45 7.75 -2.39 -14.64
C LEU A 45 6.81 -2.40 -13.44
N PHE A 46 7.05 -3.26 -12.49
CA PHE A 46 6.24 -3.33 -11.27
C PHE A 46 6.39 -2.08 -10.42
N LYS A 47 7.56 -1.47 -10.42
CA LYS A 47 7.79 -0.22 -9.74
C LYS A 47 6.98 0.91 -10.36
N ILE A 48 6.89 0.95 -11.68
CA ILE A 48 6.04 1.93 -12.38
C ILE A 48 4.56 1.68 -12.04
N ALA A 49 4.13 0.44 -12.06
CA ALA A 49 2.77 0.06 -11.70
C ALA A 49 2.44 0.44 -10.24
N PHE A 50 3.38 0.22 -9.32
CA PHE A 50 3.25 0.66 -7.93
C PHE A 50 3.12 2.18 -7.85
N THR A 51 3.96 2.92 -8.57
CA THR A 51 3.92 4.38 -8.59
C THR A 51 2.58 4.89 -9.11
N ASN A 52 2.04 4.27 -10.16
CA ASN A 52 0.72 4.62 -10.68
C ASN A 52 -0.38 4.33 -9.67
N LYS A 53 -0.32 3.19 -9.00
CA LYS A 53 -1.27 2.83 -7.95
C LYS A 53 -1.19 3.81 -6.78
N MET A 54 0.02 4.20 -6.39
CA MET A 54 0.22 5.19 -5.34
C MET A 54 -0.42 6.53 -5.72
N LYS A 55 -0.16 6.99 -6.93
CA LYS A 55 -0.66 8.27 -7.42
C LYS A 55 -2.19 8.28 -7.58
N ASN A 56 -2.77 7.19 -8.09
CA ASN A 56 -4.17 7.16 -8.49
C ASN A 56 -5.13 6.63 -7.43
N VAL A 57 -4.64 5.82 -6.50
CA VAL A 57 -5.47 5.17 -5.49
C VAL A 57 -5.02 5.52 -4.07
N ILE A 58 -3.75 5.26 -3.76
CA ILE A 58 -3.27 5.33 -2.37
C ILE A 58 -3.24 6.77 -1.87
N THR A 59 -2.54 7.66 -2.55
CA THR A 59 -2.39 9.04 -2.13
C THR A 59 -3.72 9.79 -2.07
N PRO A 60 -4.59 9.72 -3.11
CA PRO A 60 -5.90 10.36 -3.00
C PRO A 60 -6.76 9.78 -1.88
N GLY A 61 -6.72 8.47 -1.67
CA GLY A 61 -7.45 7.82 -0.59
C GLY A 61 -6.97 8.27 0.78
N PHE A 62 -5.66 8.39 0.96
CA PHE A 62 -5.08 8.90 2.20
C PHE A 62 -5.52 10.34 2.48
N PHE A 63 -5.50 11.20 1.47
CA PHE A 63 -5.93 12.60 1.65
C PHE A 63 -7.41 12.70 2.04
N ARG A 64 -8.28 11.94 1.38
CA ARG A 64 -9.71 11.93 1.73
C ARG A 64 -9.93 11.46 3.16
N PHE A 65 -9.24 10.41 3.55
CA PHE A 65 -9.37 9.84 4.88
C PHE A 65 -8.77 10.74 5.95
N GLN A 66 -7.69 11.45 5.64
CA GLN A 66 -7.10 12.43 6.55
C GLN A 66 -8.11 13.51 6.90
N LYS A 67 -8.83 14.05 5.93
CA LYS A 67 -9.87 15.05 6.16
C LYS A 67 -10.96 14.52 7.08
N GLU A 68 -11.37 13.27 6.87
CA GLU A 68 -12.36 12.63 7.73
C GLU A 68 -11.84 12.47 9.16
N CYS A 69 -10.59 12.04 9.33
CA CYS A 69 -9.99 11.88 10.65
C CYS A 69 -9.81 13.21 11.37
N ASP A 70 -9.41 14.26 10.66
CA ASP A 70 -9.23 15.59 11.24
C ASP A 70 -10.53 16.14 11.83
N THR A 71 -11.67 15.79 11.25
CA THR A 71 -12.97 16.25 11.75
C THR A 71 -13.56 15.35 12.84
N LYS A 72 -13.22 14.06 12.86
CA LYS A 72 -13.87 13.08 13.73
C LYS A 72 -13.02 12.62 14.91
N LEU A 73 -11.71 12.76 14.82
CA LEU A 73 -10.79 12.31 15.89
C LEU A 73 -10.25 13.53 16.62
N THR A 74 -10.46 13.58 17.93
CA THR A 74 -9.93 14.64 18.78
C THR A 74 -8.60 14.21 19.38
N ASN A 75 -7.71 15.18 19.61
CA ASN A 75 -6.40 14.95 20.22
C ASN A 75 -5.56 13.92 19.44
N THR A 76 -5.76 13.86 18.14
CA THR A 76 -5.08 12.90 17.27
C THR A 76 -4.29 13.65 16.22
N GLN A 77 -3.01 13.33 16.10
CA GLN A 77 -2.18 13.80 15.01
C GLN A 77 -2.30 12.83 13.84
N VAL A 78 -2.70 13.33 12.69
CA VAL A 78 -2.85 12.54 11.48
C VAL A 78 -1.73 12.93 10.53
N THR A 79 -0.90 11.98 10.14
CA THR A 79 0.21 12.23 9.23
C THR A 79 0.26 11.19 8.13
N GLN A 80 0.84 11.55 7.02
CA GLN A 80 1.10 10.61 5.93
C GLN A 80 2.48 10.86 5.34
N TYR A 81 3.06 9.80 4.81
CA TYR A 81 4.40 9.81 4.25
C TYR A 81 4.42 8.86 3.06
N ALA A 82 5.14 9.23 2.03
CA ALA A 82 5.32 8.37 0.86
C ALA A 82 6.71 8.55 0.28
N ASN A 83 7.29 7.45 -0.16
CA ASN A 83 8.51 7.44 -0.94
C ASN A 83 8.35 6.48 -2.13
N ASN A 84 9.46 6.12 -2.77
CA ASN A 84 9.42 5.30 -3.98
C ASN A 84 8.98 3.85 -3.76
N ILE A 85 8.98 3.38 -2.52
CA ILE A 85 8.71 1.97 -2.20
C ILE A 85 7.62 1.78 -1.17
N GLU A 86 7.19 2.83 -0.47
CA GLU A 86 6.17 2.67 0.56
C GLU A 86 5.32 3.93 0.74
N SER A 87 4.12 3.72 1.25
CA SER A 87 3.22 4.77 1.69
C SER A 87 2.75 4.44 3.10
N VAL A 88 2.75 5.43 3.98
CA VAL A 88 2.40 5.26 5.39
C VAL A 88 1.35 6.28 5.77
N PHE A 89 0.31 5.81 6.46
CA PHE A 89 -0.72 6.65 7.07
C PHE A 89 -0.70 6.40 8.57
N SER A 90 -0.57 7.47 9.37
CA SER A 90 -0.40 7.35 10.81
C SER A 90 -1.43 8.14 11.59
N LEU A 91 -1.92 7.53 12.67
CA LEU A 91 -2.75 8.13 13.69
C LEU A 91 -2.01 8.06 15.02
N LYS A 92 -1.80 9.19 15.66
CA LYS A 92 -0.97 9.24 16.86
C LYS A 92 -1.55 10.19 17.90
N ASN A 93 -1.50 9.79 19.15
CA ASN A 93 -1.68 10.68 20.29
C ASN A 93 -0.53 10.48 21.28
N ASP A 94 -0.62 11.06 22.46
CA ASP A 94 0.45 11.01 23.45
C ASP A 94 0.80 9.58 23.91
N LYS A 95 -0.13 8.63 23.74
CA LYS A 95 0.00 7.29 24.29
C LYS A 95 -0.01 6.19 23.24
N ILE A 96 -0.60 6.43 22.08
CA ILE A 96 -0.89 5.40 21.09
C ILE A 96 -0.43 5.86 19.72
N HIS A 97 0.13 4.93 18.96
CA HIS A 97 0.52 5.14 17.58
C HIS A 97 -0.01 3.98 16.75
N SER A 98 -0.84 4.28 15.77
CA SER A 98 -1.36 3.31 14.82
C SER A 98 -0.96 3.73 13.41
N GLU A 99 -0.52 2.77 12.60
CA GLU A 99 -0.10 3.08 11.24
C GLU A 99 -0.47 1.97 10.26
N LEU A 100 -0.80 2.41 9.06
CA LEU A 100 -0.98 1.52 7.90
C LEU A 100 0.20 1.75 6.96
N ILE A 101 0.95 0.70 6.70
CA ILE A 101 2.09 0.73 5.79
C ILE A 101 1.75 -0.09 4.57
N ILE A 102 1.87 0.51 3.39
CA ILE A 102 1.71 -0.17 2.11
C ILE A 102 3.06 -0.11 1.41
N ARG A 103 3.68 -1.27 1.28
CA ARG A 103 5.04 -1.36 0.76
C ARG A 103 5.08 -2.22 -0.49
N TYR A 104 5.85 -1.77 -1.47
CA TYR A 104 6.14 -2.54 -2.66
C TYR A 104 7.18 -3.61 -2.33
N ASN A 105 6.87 -4.86 -2.65
CA ASN A 105 7.76 -5.98 -2.31
C ASN A 105 8.65 -6.43 -3.49
N GLY A 106 8.67 -5.67 -4.58
CA GLY A 106 9.51 -5.96 -5.74
C GLY A 106 8.82 -6.68 -6.88
N PHE A 107 7.60 -7.17 -6.67
CA PHE A 107 6.83 -7.90 -7.67
C PHE A 107 5.38 -7.39 -7.71
N ALA A 108 4.47 -8.22 -8.19
CA ALA A 108 3.08 -7.84 -8.40
C ALA A 108 2.23 -7.80 -7.13
N LYS A 109 2.85 -7.64 -5.98
CA LYS A 109 2.16 -7.64 -4.69
C LYS A 109 2.56 -6.47 -3.83
N PHE A 110 1.60 -6.01 -3.03
CA PHE A 110 1.86 -5.10 -1.92
C PHE A 110 2.02 -5.88 -0.63
N LYS A 111 2.98 -5.48 0.17
CA LYS A 111 3.09 -5.91 1.55
C LYS A 111 2.42 -4.86 2.41
N ILE A 112 1.41 -5.25 3.17
CA ILE A 112 0.60 -4.34 3.95
C ILE A 112 0.77 -4.68 5.42
N GLU A 113 1.04 -3.67 6.24
CA GLU A 113 1.17 -3.82 7.68
C GLU A 113 0.24 -2.86 8.39
N LEU A 114 -0.45 -3.37 9.40
CA LEU A 114 -1.21 -2.57 10.35
C LEU A 114 -0.51 -2.71 11.70
N ASN A 115 0.08 -1.61 12.17
CA ASN A 115 0.83 -1.58 13.41
C ASN A 115 0.11 -0.73 14.44
N HIS A 116 -0.05 -1.27 15.64
CA HIS A 116 -0.61 -0.55 16.78
C HIS A 116 0.33 -0.68 17.96
N SER A 117 0.80 0.43 18.49
CA SER A 117 1.65 0.45 19.68
C SER A 117 1.04 1.37 20.73
N GLY A 118 0.99 0.88 21.96
CA GLY A 118 0.53 1.63 23.12
C GLY A 118 1.46 1.42 24.29
N LEU A 119 1.03 1.83 25.49
CA LEU A 119 1.87 1.74 26.69
C LEU A 119 2.20 0.30 27.07
N ASP A 120 1.27 -0.64 26.86
CA ASP A 120 1.39 -2.00 27.36
C ASP A 120 1.36 -3.06 26.28
N SER A 121 1.15 -2.68 25.02
CA SER A 121 1.01 -3.67 23.95
C SER A 121 1.43 -3.11 22.61
N ALA A 122 1.93 -4.00 21.77
CA ALA A 122 2.20 -3.73 20.36
C ALA A 122 1.59 -4.85 19.56
N GLU A 123 0.81 -4.49 18.54
CA GLU A 123 0.19 -5.44 17.62
C GLU A 123 0.63 -5.14 16.20
N ASN A 124 0.93 -6.19 15.46
CA ASN A 124 1.34 -6.09 14.06
C ASN A 124 0.58 -7.12 13.24
N THR A 125 -0.22 -6.65 12.30
CA THR A 125 -0.92 -7.49 11.36
C THR A 125 -0.30 -7.30 9.98
N LYS A 126 0.08 -8.40 9.34
CA LYS A 126 0.72 -8.38 8.02
C LYS A 126 -0.14 -9.15 7.03
N LEU A 127 -0.26 -8.60 5.83
CA LEU A 127 -0.92 -9.28 4.73
C LEU A 127 -0.26 -8.87 3.41
N GLU A 128 -0.51 -9.66 2.38
CA GLU A 128 -0.06 -9.35 1.04
C GLU A 128 -1.27 -9.27 0.12
N LEU A 129 -1.29 -8.26 -0.75
CA LEU A 129 -2.34 -8.09 -1.74
C LEU A 129 -1.72 -7.96 -3.14
N PRO A 130 -2.26 -8.67 -4.13
CA PRO A 130 -1.89 -8.42 -5.52
C PRO A 130 -2.23 -6.97 -5.90
N LEU A 131 -1.51 -6.43 -6.87
CA LEU A 131 -1.77 -5.07 -7.38
C LEU A 131 -3.24 -4.85 -7.73
N SER A 132 -3.89 -5.86 -8.33
CA SER A 132 -5.31 -5.77 -8.73
C SER A 132 -6.27 -5.65 -7.57
N LYS A 133 -5.88 -6.15 -6.41
CA LYS A 133 -6.77 -6.20 -5.24
C LYS A 133 -6.73 -4.93 -4.41
N LEU A 134 -5.73 -4.08 -4.60
CA LEU A 134 -5.67 -2.80 -3.88
C LEU A 134 -6.45 -1.74 -4.67
N THR A 135 -7.75 -1.84 -4.59
CA THR A 135 -8.69 -0.87 -5.16
C THR A 135 -8.98 0.22 -4.14
N GLU A 136 -9.67 1.27 -4.57
CA GLU A 136 -10.16 2.31 -3.67
C GLU A 136 -11.00 1.73 -2.52
N LYS A 137 -11.87 0.77 -2.85
CA LYS A 137 -12.72 0.11 -1.87
C LYS A 137 -11.90 -0.65 -0.83
N GLU A 138 -10.90 -1.40 -1.26
CA GLU A 138 -10.03 -2.16 -0.36
C GLU A 138 -9.18 -1.23 0.51
N LEU A 139 -8.66 -0.16 -0.08
CA LEU A 139 -7.92 0.85 0.67
C LEU A 139 -8.79 1.49 1.75
N ASN A 140 -10.01 1.87 1.42
CA ASN A 140 -10.95 2.44 2.39
C ASN A 140 -11.24 1.46 3.52
N LYS A 141 -11.36 0.18 3.21
CA LYS A 141 -11.57 -0.87 4.21
C LYS A 141 -10.39 -0.96 5.18
N LEU A 142 -9.16 -0.92 4.66
CA LEU A 142 -7.95 -0.94 5.48
C LEU A 142 -7.84 0.31 6.37
N LEU A 143 -8.15 1.47 5.83
CA LEU A 143 -8.12 2.73 6.58
C LEU A 143 -9.18 2.76 7.68
N ARG A 144 -10.38 2.24 7.42
CA ARG A 144 -11.44 2.14 8.42
C ARG A 144 -11.05 1.17 9.53
N GLN A 145 -10.41 0.06 9.17
CA GLN A 145 -9.89 -0.89 10.15
C GLN A 145 -8.83 -0.24 11.04
N LEU A 146 -7.90 0.49 10.44
CA LEU A 146 -6.88 1.24 11.18
C LEU A 146 -7.52 2.20 12.17
N LYS A 147 -8.47 3.01 11.73
CA LYS A 147 -9.17 4.00 12.55
C LYS A 147 -9.93 3.34 13.70
N GLU A 148 -10.64 2.26 13.40
CA GLU A 148 -11.44 1.55 14.40
C GLU A 148 -10.56 0.94 15.47
N GLU A 149 -9.48 0.29 15.10
CA GLU A 149 -8.52 -0.31 16.04
C GLU A 149 -7.82 0.77 16.87
N TYR A 150 -7.48 1.90 16.24
CA TYR A 150 -6.93 3.06 16.96
C TYR A 150 -7.92 3.59 18.00
N ARG A 151 -9.17 3.78 17.62
CA ARG A 151 -10.22 4.29 18.51
C ARG A 151 -10.44 3.35 19.68
N GLN A 152 -10.55 2.06 19.44
CA GLN A 152 -10.72 1.07 20.50
C GLN A 152 -9.57 1.12 21.50
N THR A 153 -8.33 1.18 21.02
CA THR A 153 -7.16 1.26 21.87
C THR A 153 -7.13 2.58 22.65
N ALA A 154 -7.43 3.70 21.97
CA ALA A 154 -7.41 5.02 22.57
C ALA A 154 -8.48 5.17 23.66
N TYR A 155 -9.68 4.68 23.43
CA TYR A 155 -10.78 4.83 24.39
C TYR A 155 -10.76 3.78 25.48
N THR A 156 -10.32 2.56 25.19
CA THR A 156 -10.29 1.47 26.17
C THR A 156 -9.18 1.67 27.20
N LYS A 157 -8.02 2.18 26.77
CA LYS A 157 -6.87 2.42 27.64
C LYS A 157 -6.80 3.83 28.22
N GLY A 158 -7.67 4.72 27.79
CA GLY A 158 -7.77 6.08 28.32
C GLY A 158 -8.55 6.17 29.64
N ASN A 159 -9.10 5.06 30.05
CA ASN A 159 -9.79 4.96 31.31
C ASN A 159 -8.82 4.41 32.38
#